data_d67b3cf0709143d248f67c4f30a45920
#
_entry.id   d67b3cf0709143d248f67c4f30a45920
#
_cell.length_a   1.000
_cell.length_b   1.000
_cell.length_c   1.000
_cell.angle_alpha   90.00
_cell.angle_beta   90.00
_cell.angle_gamma   90.00
#
_symmetry.space_group_name_H-M   'P 1'
#
loop_
_entity.id
_entity.type
_entity.pdbx_description
1 polymer ?
#
loop_
_entity_poly.entity_id
_entity_poly.type
_entity_poly.pdbx_seq_one_letter_code
_entity_poly.pdbx_strand_id
1 'polypeptide(L)'
;MKEEEEFNQRILNIFNIGKKDLKLKGHKSKHWEMYDKRSFNLETLKNFRGQGNLSSGLDDQDSFFSFKIFSNVVRELSEEYILKNCEKKNIGNSNSLLQYKEVYIDFNKLIHIHWFKDIEKYVLNKNIKNFCEIGGGFGSLAELIIKNYNIKLLSIDLPEANLLTSYYLKNKFPSKNFFLYDDYLEKRSLTYNDFMKNDVIILPPEIIIDKKIKIDFFINTRSMMEMNYDIINKYFNLIHSHISSKGYFLNINRYEKNTTGAAIRIAEYPYDEFWEVIKSNPSFNQKWIHFLLTQRQFSNYNNNIKKELIKINELGKKYYIKFPKTKKFIRIILNTFFLNKIINFIRKLFLNVGNRL
;
A
#
# COMPACT_ATOMS: atom_id res chain seq x y z
N MET A 1 -10.46 -20.82 -16.54
CA MET A 1 -11.67 -19.99 -16.86
C MET A 1 -12.78 -20.19 -15.83
N LYS A 2 -13.32 -21.40 -15.62
CA LYS A 2 -14.44 -21.62 -14.70
C LYS A 2 -14.10 -21.27 -13.24
N GLU A 3 -12.98 -21.77 -12.72
CA GLU A 3 -12.52 -21.45 -11.35
C GLU A 3 -12.24 -19.96 -11.12
N GLU A 4 -11.72 -19.27 -12.13
CA GLU A 4 -11.48 -17.80 -12.05
C GLU A 4 -12.80 -17.04 -11.99
N GLU A 5 -13.78 -17.44 -12.78
CA GLU A 5 -15.10 -16.81 -12.80
C GLU A 5 -15.86 -17.05 -11.50
N GLU A 6 -15.81 -18.27 -10.97
CA GLU A 6 -16.37 -18.62 -9.66
C GLU A 6 -15.71 -17.79 -8.54
N PHE A 7 -14.39 -17.65 -8.55
CA PHE A 7 -13.69 -16.83 -7.56
C PHE A 7 -14.09 -15.34 -7.70
N ASN A 8 -14.17 -14.82 -8.91
CA ASN A 8 -14.56 -13.43 -9.15
C ASN A 8 -16.00 -13.15 -8.67
N GLN A 9 -16.91 -14.09 -8.89
CA GLN A 9 -18.28 -13.99 -8.37
C GLN A 9 -18.31 -14.06 -6.84
N ARG A 10 -17.52 -14.95 -6.24
CA ARG A 10 -17.35 -15.06 -4.77
C ARG A 10 -16.92 -13.72 -4.15
N ILE A 11 -15.87 -13.09 -4.67
CA ILE A 11 -15.37 -11.84 -4.09
C ILE A 11 -16.35 -10.66 -4.27
N LEU A 12 -17.13 -10.63 -5.35
CA LEU A 12 -18.21 -9.65 -5.53
C LEU A 12 -19.33 -9.84 -4.50
N ASN A 13 -19.68 -11.09 -4.19
CA ASN A 13 -20.65 -11.40 -3.14
C ASN A 13 -20.13 -10.97 -1.76
N ILE A 14 -18.87 -11.27 -1.43
CA ILE A 14 -18.21 -10.85 -0.20
C ILE A 14 -18.21 -9.33 -0.07
N PHE A 15 -17.90 -8.61 -1.15
CA PHE A 15 -17.95 -7.15 -1.16
C PHE A 15 -19.35 -6.62 -0.82
N ASN A 16 -20.40 -7.20 -1.41
CA ASN A 16 -21.78 -6.79 -1.14
C ASN A 16 -22.20 -7.07 0.32
N ILE A 17 -21.72 -8.15 0.92
CA ILE A 17 -21.92 -8.45 2.34
C ILE A 17 -21.20 -7.40 3.20
N GLY A 18 -19.91 -7.18 2.97
CA GLY A 18 -19.11 -6.23 3.74
C GLY A 18 -19.62 -4.80 3.62
N LYS A 19 -20.09 -4.39 2.45
CA LYS A 19 -20.69 -3.06 2.25
C LYS A 19 -21.94 -2.81 3.09
N LYS A 20 -22.69 -3.86 3.41
CA LYS A 20 -23.91 -3.79 4.25
C LYS A 20 -23.60 -3.85 5.74
N ASP A 21 -22.41 -4.28 6.13
CA ASP A 21 -22.04 -4.40 7.54
C ASP A 21 -21.87 -3.03 8.20
N LEU A 22 -22.75 -2.73 9.14
CA LEU A 22 -22.78 -1.44 9.86
C LEU A 22 -21.53 -1.22 10.71
N LYS A 23 -20.90 -2.30 11.21
CA LYS A 23 -19.64 -2.19 12.00
C LYS A 23 -18.52 -1.64 11.15
N LEU A 24 -18.45 -2.03 9.88
CA LEU A 24 -17.40 -1.58 8.96
C LEU A 24 -17.59 -0.11 8.53
N LYS A 25 -18.84 0.40 8.55
CA LYS A 25 -19.09 1.82 8.26
C LYS A 25 -18.41 2.76 9.25
N GLY A 26 -18.32 2.40 10.52
CA GLY A 26 -17.63 3.17 11.55
C GLY A 26 -16.11 3.32 11.32
N HIS A 27 -15.52 2.51 10.45
CA HIS A 27 -14.09 2.60 10.06
C HIS A 27 -13.83 3.54 8.87
N LYS A 28 -14.88 3.99 8.18
CA LYS A 28 -14.73 4.92 7.06
C LYS A 28 -14.56 6.34 7.56
N SER A 29 -13.48 6.98 7.15
CA SER A 29 -13.34 8.43 7.30
C SER A 29 -14.12 9.14 6.20
N LYS A 30 -14.37 10.45 6.37
CA LYS A 30 -15.00 11.30 5.32
C LYS A 30 -14.33 11.19 3.96
N HIS A 31 -13.05 10.86 3.92
CA HIS A 31 -12.31 10.63 2.67
C HIS A 31 -12.87 9.40 1.94
N TRP A 32 -13.18 8.33 2.66
CA TRP A 32 -13.62 7.06 2.08
C TRP A 32 -15.15 6.98 1.89
N GLU A 33 -15.94 7.76 2.63
CA GLU A 33 -17.40 7.89 2.42
C GLU A 33 -17.75 8.35 1.00
N MET A 34 -16.87 9.16 0.38
CA MET A 34 -17.05 9.59 -1.02
C MET A 34 -17.12 8.41 -2.01
N TYR A 35 -16.55 7.27 -1.62
CA TYR A 35 -16.48 6.07 -2.45
C TYR A 35 -17.63 5.10 -2.25
N ASP A 36 -18.54 5.34 -1.29
CA ASP A 36 -19.67 4.46 -0.98
C ASP A 36 -20.66 4.27 -2.14
N LYS A 37 -20.73 5.24 -3.05
CA LYS A 37 -21.62 5.19 -4.22
C LYS A 37 -21.13 4.26 -5.32
N ARG A 38 -19.92 3.69 -5.19
CA ARG A 38 -19.36 2.80 -6.21
C ARG A 38 -20.03 1.44 -6.17
N SER A 39 -20.35 0.95 -7.36
CA SER A 39 -20.75 -0.42 -7.60
C SER A 39 -19.65 -1.13 -8.39
N PHE A 40 -19.44 -2.39 -8.07
CA PHE A 40 -18.51 -3.24 -8.80
C PHE A 40 -19.28 -4.39 -9.45
N ASN A 41 -18.89 -4.72 -10.66
CA ASN A 41 -19.29 -5.90 -11.40
C ASN A 41 -18.03 -6.51 -12.04
N LEU A 42 -18.19 -7.61 -12.77
CA LEU A 42 -17.05 -8.29 -13.41
C LEU A 42 -16.28 -7.39 -14.40
N GLU A 43 -16.96 -6.53 -15.11
CA GLU A 43 -16.33 -5.61 -16.07
C GLU A 43 -15.55 -4.50 -15.35
N THR A 44 -16.14 -3.84 -14.37
CA THR A 44 -15.44 -2.81 -13.59
C THR A 44 -14.28 -3.40 -12.82
N LEU A 45 -14.37 -4.66 -12.37
CA LEU A 45 -13.30 -5.36 -11.68
C LEU A 45 -12.11 -5.61 -12.62
N LYS A 46 -12.36 -6.03 -13.86
CA LYS A 46 -11.32 -6.18 -14.90
C LYS A 46 -10.62 -4.86 -15.25
N ASN A 47 -11.30 -3.73 -15.08
CA ASN A 47 -10.85 -2.40 -15.47
C ASN A 47 -10.58 -1.46 -14.27
N PHE A 48 -10.39 -1.98 -13.07
CA PHE A 48 -10.35 -1.18 -11.83
C PHE A 48 -9.21 -0.14 -11.79
N ARG A 49 -8.15 -0.30 -12.57
CA ARG A 49 -7.05 0.66 -12.69
C ARG A 49 -7.22 1.63 -13.86
N GLY A 50 -8.02 1.29 -14.85
CA GLY A 50 -8.22 2.09 -16.05
C GLY A 50 -9.29 3.17 -15.92
N GLN A 51 -10.25 2.99 -15.02
CA GLN A 51 -11.41 3.90 -14.85
C GLN A 51 -11.28 4.81 -13.62
N GLY A 52 -10.10 5.20 -13.29
CA GLY A 52 -9.74 6.17 -12.27
C GLY A 52 -10.35 5.90 -10.94
N ASN A 53 -9.76 5.25 -10.05
CA ASN A 53 -10.40 5.19 -8.91
C ASN A 53 -9.89 4.76 -7.63
N LEU A 54 -9.67 3.55 -7.28
CA LEU A 54 -9.28 3.11 -5.94
C LEU A 54 -7.79 2.83 -5.87
N SER A 55 -7.18 2.66 -7.02
CA SER A 55 -5.82 2.16 -7.08
C SER A 55 -4.75 3.18 -6.79
N SER A 56 -5.01 4.44 -7.03
CA SER A 56 -4.08 5.50 -6.66
C SER A 56 -4.60 6.90 -6.99
N GLY A 57 -4.31 7.85 -6.17
CA GLY A 57 -4.45 9.27 -6.51
C GLY A 57 -3.37 9.77 -7.48
N LEU A 58 -2.66 8.88 -8.18
CA LEU A 58 -1.61 9.21 -9.14
C LEU A 58 -1.93 8.76 -10.57
N ASP A 59 -2.98 7.96 -10.76
CA ASP A 59 -3.32 7.42 -12.08
C ASP A 59 -3.69 8.48 -13.10
N ASP A 60 -3.97 9.68 -12.65
CA ASP A 60 -4.51 10.62 -13.55
C ASP A 60 -3.56 11.64 -14.01
N GLN A 61 -2.28 11.57 -13.91
CA GLN A 61 -2.05 12.68 -14.21
C GLN A 61 -0.96 13.53 -14.32
N ASP A 62 0.00 13.33 -13.74
CA ASP A 62 1.14 14.22 -13.80
C ASP A 62 2.29 13.48 -14.49
N SER A 63 2.27 13.50 -15.83
CA SER A 63 3.35 12.91 -16.61
C SER A 63 4.72 13.51 -16.25
N PHE A 64 4.78 14.78 -15.84
CA PHE A 64 6.02 15.38 -15.33
C PHE A 64 6.42 14.78 -13.97
N PHE A 65 5.46 14.60 -13.08
CA PHE A 65 5.72 13.98 -11.77
C PHE A 65 6.12 12.52 -11.91
N SER A 66 5.44 11.79 -12.79
CA SER A 66 5.75 10.40 -13.12
C SER A 66 7.14 10.25 -13.73
N PHE A 67 7.50 11.11 -14.67
CA PHE A 67 8.85 11.16 -15.25
C PHE A 67 9.92 11.46 -14.21
N LYS A 68 9.67 12.39 -13.30
CA LYS A 68 10.60 12.71 -12.21
C LYS A 68 10.81 11.51 -11.28
N ILE A 69 9.74 10.79 -10.94
CA ILE A 69 9.84 9.56 -10.15
C ILE A 69 10.68 8.53 -10.92
N PHE A 70 10.34 8.26 -12.17
CA PHE A 70 11.06 7.32 -13.01
C PHE A 70 12.56 7.64 -13.08
N SER A 71 12.93 8.87 -13.45
CA SER A 71 14.32 9.28 -13.58
C SER A 71 15.11 9.16 -12.26
N ASN A 72 14.47 9.40 -11.13
CA ASN A 72 15.13 9.27 -9.84
C ASN A 72 15.29 7.81 -9.41
N VAL A 73 14.26 6.98 -9.64
CA VAL A 73 14.32 5.54 -9.30
C VAL A 73 15.39 4.84 -10.12
N VAL A 74 15.48 5.11 -11.43
CA VAL A 74 16.48 4.52 -12.34
C VAL A 74 17.91 4.94 -11.96
N ARG A 75 18.10 6.08 -11.31
CA ARG A 75 19.42 6.49 -10.80
C ARG A 75 19.86 5.71 -9.55
N GLU A 76 18.92 5.23 -8.75
CA GLU A 76 19.20 4.58 -7.47
C GLU A 76 19.11 3.05 -7.54
N LEU A 77 18.34 2.53 -8.47
CA LEU A 77 18.13 1.10 -8.66
C LEU A 77 18.63 0.66 -10.04
N SER A 78 19.26 -0.51 -10.13
CA SER A 78 19.64 -1.06 -11.42
C SER A 78 18.41 -1.38 -12.28
N GLU A 79 18.57 -1.29 -13.60
CA GLU A 79 17.52 -1.65 -14.55
C GLU A 79 17.02 -3.08 -14.32
N GLU A 80 17.94 -4.03 -14.13
CA GLU A 80 17.62 -5.42 -13.86
C GLU A 80 16.70 -5.57 -12.65
N TYR A 81 17.02 -4.88 -11.54
CA TYR A 81 16.22 -4.91 -10.32
C TYR A 81 14.82 -4.34 -10.56
N ILE A 82 14.70 -3.25 -11.33
CA ILE A 82 13.42 -2.64 -11.67
C ILE A 82 12.60 -3.62 -12.52
N LEU A 83 13.16 -4.15 -13.62
CA LEU A 83 12.45 -5.03 -14.54
C LEU A 83 12.00 -6.33 -13.86
N LYS A 84 12.85 -6.93 -13.02
CA LYS A 84 12.50 -8.10 -12.21
C LYS A 84 11.23 -7.86 -11.38
N ASN A 85 11.03 -6.65 -10.86
CA ASN A 85 9.97 -6.29 -9.94
C ASN A 85 8.76 -5.61 -10.61
N CYS A 86 8.85 -5.28 -11.90
CA CYS A 86 7.72 -4.80 -12.70
C CYS A 86 6.71 -5.90 -13.03
N GLU A 87 5.57 -5.51 -13.54
CA GLU A 87 4.47 -6.40 -13.90
C GLU A 87 4.65 -6.93 -15.33
N LYS A 88 4.40 -8.24 -15.55
CA LYS A 88 4.36 -8.84 -16.89
C LYS A 88 2.96 -8.79 -17.52
N LYS A 89 1.92 -8.51 -16.73
CA LYS A 89 0.52 -8.41 -17.18
C LYS A 89 -0.10 -7.14 -16.64
N ASN A 90 -0.87 -6.44 -17.45
CA ASN A 90 -1.67 -5.27 -17.03
C ASN A 90 -2.97 -5.72 -16.35
N ILE A 91 -2.88 -6.20 -15.12
CA ILE A 91 -4.07 -6.59 -14.36
C ILE A 91 -4.79 -5.31 -13.91
N GLY A 92 -6.10 -5.24 -14.17
CA GLY A 92 -6.92 -4.09 -13.88
C GLY A 92 -6.91 -3.01 -14.96
N ASN A 93 -6.27 -3.28 -16.12
CA ASN A 93 -6.28 -2.42 -17.33
C ASN A 93 -5.93 -0.96 -17.04
N SER A 94 -4.79 -0.72 -16.40
CA SER A 94 -4.31 0.64 -16.16
C SER A 94 -3.98 1.35 -17.50
N ASN A 95 -4.44 2.58 -17.63
CA ASN A 95 -4.17 3.44 -18.80
C ASN A 95 -2.84 4.19 -18.70
N SER A 96 -2.20 4.17 -17.53
CA SER A 96 -0.99 4.95 -17.24
C SER A 96 0.30 4.12 -17.25
N LEU A 97 0.27 2.92 -17.85
CA LEU A 97 1.43 2.05 -17.94
C LEU A 97 2.28 2.37 -19.17
N LEU A 98 3.59 2.33 -18.98
CA LEU A 98 4.56 2.30 -20.05
C LEU A 98 5.00 0.86 -20.28
N GLN A 99 4.79 0.33 -21.51
CA GLN A 99 5.36 -0.96 -21.89
C GLN A 99 6.84 -0.78 -22.26
N TYR A 100 7.70 -1.56 -21.61
CA TYR A 100 9.14 -1.57 -21.90
C TYR A 100 9.66 -3.01 -21.83
N LYS A 101 10.26 -3.49 -22.91
CA LYS A 101 10.60 -4.91 -23.08
C LYS A 101 9.35 -5.78 -22.84
N GLU A 102 9.43 -6.76 -21.96
CA GLU A 102 8.35 -7.69 -21.62
C GLU A 102 7.53 -7.29 -20.39
N VAL A 103 7.71 -6.05 -19.88
CA VAL A 103 7.08 -5.60 -18.65
C VAL A 103 6.29 -4.31 -18.82
N TYR A 104 5.36 -4.09 -17.90
CA TYR A 104 4.63 -2.85 -17.74
C TYR A 104 5.21 -2.06 -16.56
N ILE A 105 5.64 -0.84 -16.82
CA ILE A 105 6.15 0.09 -15.82
C ILE A 105 5.00 0.97 -15.34
N ASP A 106 4.63 0.77 -14.07
CA ASP A 106 3.71 1.61 -13.33
C ASP A 106 4.53 2.53 -12.41
N PHE A 107 4.31 3.83 -12.50
CA PHE A 107 5.06 4.80 -11.71
C PHE A 107 4.78 4.69 -10.20
N ASN A 108 3.58 4.28 -9.80
CA ASN A 108 3.32 3.94 -8.40
C ASN A 108 4.06 2.70 -7.97
N LYS A 109 4.09 1.69 -8.83
CA LYS A 109 4.85 0.47 -8.60
C LYS A 109 6.34 0.75 -8.43
N LEU A 110 6.91 1.72 -9.17
CA LEU A 110 8.30 2.14 -9.01
C LEU A 110 8.58 2.68 -7.60
N ILE A 111 7.65 3.41 -7.01
CA ILE A 111 7.79 3.88 -5.62
C ILE A 111 7.78 2.68 -4.67
N HIS A 112 6.88 1.71 -4.89
CA HIS A 112 6.84 0.49 -4.10
C HIS A 112 8.09 -0.36 -4.27
N ILE A 113 8.65 -0.45 -5.48
CA ILE A 113 9.92 -1.14 -5.75
C ILE A 113 11.07 -0.46 -4.98
N HIS A 114 11.07 0.87 -4.90
CA HIS A 114 12.08 1.58 -4.12
C HIS A 114 11.92 1.29 -2.61
N TRP A 115 10.70 1.34 -2.05
CA TRP A 115 10.47 0.97 -0.66
C TRP A 115 10.79 -0.51 -0.41
N PHE A 116 10.46 -1.38 -1.35
CA PHE A 116 10.74 -2.81 -1.27
C PHE A 116 12.24 -3.10 -1.13
N LYS A 117 13.11 -2.35 -1.81
CA LYS A 117 14.57 -2.44 -1.61
C LYS A 117 14.99 -2.20 -0.15
N ASP A 118 14.40 -1.21 0.49
CA ASP A 118 14.65 -0.97 1.91
C ASP A 118 14.08 -2.09 2.80
N ILE A 119 12.87 -2.57 2.47
CA ILE A 119 12.24 -3.69 3.18
C ILE A 119 13.09 -4.95 3.07
N GLU A 120 13.62 -5.28 1.89
CA GLU A 120 14.56 -6.38 1.70
C GLU A 120 15.77 -6.24 2.62
N LYS A 121 16.43 -5.07 2.57
CA LYS A 121 17.65 -4.81 3.30
C LYS A 121 17.49 -4.94 4.82
N TYR A 122 16.42 -4.39 5.36
CA TYR A 122 16.29 -4.24 6.81
C TYR A 122 15.39 -5.31 7.47
N VAL A 123 14.47 -5.92 6.72
CA VAL A 123 13.44 -6.81 7.25
C VAL A 123 13.47 -8.21 6.63
N LEU A 124 13.27 -8.33 5.31
CA LEU A 124 13.00 -9.63 4.68
C LEU A 124 14.18 -10.60 4.72
N ASN A 125 15.40 -10.09 4.83
CA ASN A 125 16.59 -10.92 5.03
C ASN A 125 16.71 -11.46 6.48
N LYS A 126 15.70 -11.28 7.36
CA LYS A 126 15.70 -11.64 8.79
C LYS A 126 14.73 -12.79 9.15
N ASN A 127 14.58 -13.80 8.30
CA ASN A 127 13.72 -14.96 8.56
C ASN A 127 12.26 -14.58 8.92
N ILE A 128 11.67 -13.66 8.17
CA ILE A 128 10.26 -13.28 8.24
C ILE A 128 9.41 -14.40 7.62
N LYS A 129 8.39 -14.88 8.32
CA LYS A 129 7.49 -15.95 7.87
C LYS A 129 6.15 -15.41 7.39
N ASN A 130 5.75 -14.28 7.94
CA ASN A 130 4.46 -13.68 7.63
C ASN A 130 4.50 -12.16 7.79
N PHE A 131 3.56 -11.49 7.15
CA PHE A 131 3.36 -10.05 7.31
C PHE A 131 1.89 -9.68 7.29
N CYS A 132 1.56 -8.54 7.91
CA CYS A 132 0.24 -7.94 7.85
C CYS A 132 0.32 -6.57 7.18
N GLU A 133 -0.45 -6.38 6.10
CA GLU A 133 -0.61 -5.08 5.45
C GLU A 133 -1.94 -4.46 5.85
N ILE A 134 -1.89 -3.29 6.50
CA ILE A 134 -3.05 -2.51 6.93
C ILE A 134 -3.27 -1.39 5.92
N GLY A 135 -4.41 -1.40 5.22
CA GLY A 135 -4.73 -0.39 4.22
C GLY A 135 -3.86 -0.47 2.98
N GLY A 136 -3.65 -1.67 2.44
CA GLY A 136 -2.78 -1.95 1.30
C GLY A 136 -3.36 -1.60 -0.08
N GLY A 137 -4.60 -1.10 -0.13
CA GLY A 137 -5.30 -0.78 -1.38
C GLY A 137 -5.53 -2.03 -2.22
N PHE A 138 -5.03 -2.11 -3.44
CA PHE A 138 -5.19 -3.32 -4.26
C PHE A 138 -4.06 -4.35 -4.11
N GLY A 139 -3.13 -4.17 -3.15
CA GLY A 139 -2.10 -5.17 -2.81
C GLY A 139 -0.82 -5.09 -3.65
N SER A 140 -0.50 -3.92 -4.22
CA SER A 140 0.68 -3.74 -5.07
C SER A 140 2.01 -3.96 -4.34
N LEU A 141 2.13 -3.56 -3.07
CA LEU A 141 3.33 -3.81 -2.27
C LEU A 141 3.35 -5.25 -1.75
N ALA A 142 2.19 -5.77 -1.32
CA ALA A 142 2.05 -7.17 -0.92
C ALA A 142 2.48 -8.13 -2.04
N GLU A 143 2.10 -7.85 -3.29
CA GLU A 143 2.52 -8.66 -4.45
C GLU A 143 4.03 -8.74 -4.57
N LEU A 144 4.76 -7.63 -4.42
CA LEU A 144 6.23 -7.61 -4.46
C LEU A 144 6.84 -8.51 -3.38
N ILE A 145 6.30 -8.45 -2.16
CA ILE A 145 6.79 -9.23 -1.03
C ILE A 145 6.53 -10.72 -1.26
N ILE A 146 5.30 -11.10 -1.60
CA ILE A 146 4.92 -12.50 -1.83
C ILE A 146 5.71 -13.11 -3.00
N LYS A 147 5.85 -12.37 -4.11
CA LYS A 147 6.55 -12.80 -5.31
C LYS A 147 8.01 -13.16 -5.03
N ASN A 148 8.70 -12.37 -4.23
CA ASN A 148 10.12 -12.51 -4.01
C ASN A 148 10.48 -13.39 -2.80
N TYR A 149 9.61 -13.48 -1.79
CA TYR A 149 9.93 -14.15 -0.51
C TYR A 149 8.98 -15.29 -0.15
N ASN A 150 7.89 -15.48 -0.88
CA ASN A 150 6.91 -16.54 -0.64
C ASN A 150 6.43 -16.63 0.82
N ILE A 151 6.23 -15.49 1.47
CA ILE A 151 5.76 -15.40 2.85
C ILE A 151 4.25 -15.13 2.91
N LYS A 152 3.65 -15.45 4.04
CA LYS A 152 2.22 -15.42 4.29
C LYS A 152 1.72 -13.97 4.49
N LEU A 153 0.59 -13.63 3.88
CA LEU A 153 -0.06 -12.32 4.00
C LEU A 153 -1.32 -12.38 4.85
N LEU A 154 -1.47 -11.45 5.78
CA LEU A 154 -2.73 -10.99 6.33
C LEU A 154 -2.98 -9.55 5.83
N SER A 155 -3.97 -9.34 4.98
CA SER A 155 -4.38 -8.00 4.52
C SER A 155 -5.64 -7.57 5.26
N ILE A 156 -5.61 -6.36 5.81
CA ILE A 156 -6.75 -5.75 6.51
C ILE A 156 -7.05 -4.40 5.86
N ASP A 157 -8.19 -4.32 5.18
CA ASP A 157 -8.64 -3.09 4.51
C ASP A 157 -10.18 -3.02 4.44
N LEU A 158 -10.70 -1.90 3.98
CA LEU A 158 -12.13 -1.73 3.72
C LEU A 158 -12.63 -2.70 2.64
N PRO A 159 -13.91 -3.06 2.62
CA PRO A 159 -14.46 -4.02 1.65
C PRO A 159 -14.15 -3.68 0.20
N GLU A 160 -14.12 -2.39 -0.16
CA GLU A 160 -13.80 -1.92 -1.50
C GLU A 160 -12.36 -2.25 -1.90
N ALA A 161 -11.41 -2.03 -1.02
CA ALA A 161 -10.01 -2.35 -1.25
C ALA A 161 -9.78 -3.87 -1.23
N ASN A 162 -10.39 -4.58 -0.27
CA ASN A 162 -10.30 -6.04 -0.18
C ASN A 162 -10.78 -6.76 -1.44
N LEU A 163 -11.85 -6.24 -2.07
CA LEU A 163 -12.31 -6.74 -3.37
C LEU A 163 -11.20 -6.66 -4.41
N LEU A 164 -10.54 -5.52 -4.52
CA LEU A 164 -9.47 -5.28 -5.49
C LEU A 164 -8.21 -6.08 -5.16
N THR A 165 -7.85 -6.15 -3.87
CA THR A 165 -6.72 -6.97 -3.38
C THR A 165 -6.95 -8.44 -3.72
N SER A 166 -8.15 -8.96 -3.47
CA SER A 166 -8.50 -10.36 -3.75
C SER A 166 -8.40 -10.65 -5.25
N TYR A 167 -8.98 -9.79 -6.08
CA TYR A 167 -8.89 -9.92 -7.53
C TYR A 167 -7.45 -9.87 -8.03
N TYR A 168 -6.70 -8.87 -7.61
CA TYR A 168 -5.33 -8.65 -8.07
C TYR A 168 -4.40 -9.79 -7.66
N LEU A 169 -4.41 -10.16 -6.37
CA LEU A 169 -3.51 -11.20 -5.86
C LEU A 169 -3.88 -12.60 -6.37
N LYS A 170 -5.18 -12.92 -6.58
CA LYS A 170 -5.57 -14.21 -7.19
C LYS A 170 -5.09 -14.32 -8.63
N ASN A 171 -5.15 -13.23 -9.40
CA ASN A 171 -4.61 -13.19 -10.76
C ASN A 171 -3.07 -13.29 -10.80
N LYS A 172 -2.37 -12.82 -9.75
CA LYS A 172 -0.90 -12.94 -9.64
C LYS A 172 -0.47 -14.32 -9.13
N PHE A 173 -1.24 -14.90 -8.23
CA PHE A 173 -0.90 -16.12 -7.50
C PHE A 173 -2.08 -17.14 -7.52
N PRO A 174 -2.44 -17.68 -8.68
CA PRO A 174 -3.62 -18.54 -8.82
C PRO A 174 -3.54 -19.82 -7.98
N SER A 175 -2.34 -20.34 -7.72
CA SER A 175 -2.10 -21.55 -6.95
C SER A 175 -2.10 -21.36 -5.43
N LYS A 176 -2.12 -20.12 -4.92
CA LYS A 176 -2.13 -19.88 -3.47
C LYS A 176 -3.51 -20.08 -2.87
N ASN A 177 -3.52 -20.52 -1.61
CA ASN A 177 -4.72 -20.68 -0.82
C ASN A 177 -5.16 -19.34 -0.23
N PHE A 178 -6.44 -19.00 -0.44
CA PHE A 178 -7.04 -17.77 0.04
C PHE A 178 -8.06 -18.05 1.14
N PHE A 179 -7.98 -17.29 2.23
CA PHE A 179 -8.99 -17.16 3.26
C PHE A 179 -9.62 -15.77 3.18
N LEU A 180 -10.92 -15.71 2.94
CA LEU A 180 -11.63 -14.46 2.70
C LEU A 180 -12.69 -14.18 3.78
N TYR A 181 -13.43 -13.10 3.63
CA TYR A 181 -14.37 -12.68 4.66
C TYR A 181 -15.58 -13.61 4.84
N ASP A 182 -16.02 -14.33 3.82
CA ASP A 182 -17.05 -15.38 3.95
C ASP A 182 -16.57 -16.54 4.80
N ASP A 183 -15.31 -17.01 4.62
CA ASP A 183 -14.70 -18.04 5.48
C ASP A 183 -14.64 -17.57 6.95
N TYR A 184 -14.36 -16.27 7.16
CA TYR A 184 -14.36 -15.68 8.50
C TYR A 184 -15.76 -15.62 9.11
N LEU A 185 -16.78 -15.27 8.33
CA LEU A 185 -18.16 -15.16 8.82
C LEU A 185 -18.72 -16.50 9.31
N GLU A 186 -18.34 -17.61 8.68
CA GLU A 186 -18.72 -18.95 9.13
C GLU A 186 -18.15 -19.25 10.53
N LYS A 187 -16.91 -18.82 10.81
CA LYS A 187 -16.18 -19.13 12.04
C LYS A 187 -16.22 -18.03 13.08
N ARG A 188 -16.54 -16.81 12.68
CA ARG A 188 -16.54 -15.57 13.48
C ARG A 188 -15.19 -15.21 14.12
N SER A 189 -14.12 -15.86 13.70
CA SER A 189 -12.74 -15.58 14.12
C SER A 189 -11.74 -16.13 13.12
N LEU A 190 -10.57 -15.48 13.01
CA LEU A 190 -9.41 -16.05 12.34
C LEU A 190 -8.68 -16.95 13.32
N THR A 191 -8.83 -18.27 13.18
CA THR A 191 -8.16 -19.24 14.03
C THR A 191 -6.70 -19.43 13.64
N TYR A 192 -5.87 -19.93 14.58
CA TYR A 192 -4.47 -20.26 14.29
C TYR A 192 -4.35 -21.27 13.16
N ASN A 193 -5.23 -22.28 13.11
CA ASN A 193 -5.22 -23.30 12.04
C ASN A 193 -5.55 -22.69 10.68
N ASP A 194 -6.52 -21.77 10.59
CA ASP A 194 -6.87 -21.11 9.34
C ASP A 194 -5.70 -20.22 8.86
N PHE A 195 -5.06 -19.51 9.78
CA PHE A 195 -3.87 -18.74 9.49
C PHE A 195 -2.74 -19.61 8.95
N MET A 196 -2.51 -20.79 9.52
CA MET A 196 -1.43 -21.68 9.09
C MET A 196 -1.72 -22.36 7.74
N LYS A 197 -2.98 -22.68 7.42
CA LYS A 197 -3.36 -23.38 6.17
C LYS A 197 -3.38 -22.49 4.93
N ASN A 198 -3.57 -21.17 5.10
CA ASN A 198 -3.75 -20.24 4.00
C ASN A 198 -2.51 -19.39 3.76
N ASP A 199 -2.25 -19.05 2.51
CA ASP A 199 -1.12 -18.22 2.10
C ASP A 199 -1.48 -16.73 2.13
N VAL A 200 -2.72 -16.42 1.74
CA VAL A 200 -3.25 -15.06 1.59
C VAL A 200 -4.57 -14.97 2.33
N ILE A 201 -4.61 -14.11 3.33
CA ILE A 201 -5.78 -13.88 4.18
C ILE A 201 -6.19 -12.43 3.98
N ILE A 202 -7.44 -12.18 3.53
CA ILE A 202 -7.93 -10.83 3.23
C ILE A 202 -9.23 -10.61 4.00
N LEU A 203 -9.17 -9.71 4.98
CA LEU A 203 -10.24 -9.48 5.94
C LEU A 203 -10.52 -7.97 6.12
N PRO A 204 -11.78 -7.61 6.42
CA PRO A 204 -12.10 -6.22 6.80
C PRO A 204 -11.58 -5.89 8.20
N PRO A 205 -11.62 -4.62 8.63
CA PRO A 205 -11.38 -4.25 10.03
C PRO A 205 -12.41 -4.88 10.98
N GLU A 206 -12.20 -4.77 12.29
CA GLU A 206 -13.08 -5.31 13.36
C GLU A 206 -13.16 -6.85 13.39
N ILE A 207 -12.08 -7.52 13.04
CA ILE A 207 -11.97 -8.98 13.12
C ILE A 207 -11.42 -9.45 14.46
N ILE A 208 -11.82 -10.66 14.84
CA ILE A 208 -11.26 -11.38 15.99
C ILE A 208 -10.16 -12.28 15.47
N ILE A 209 -8.94 -12.08 15.98
CA ILE A 209 -7.75 -12.85 15.63
C ILE A 209 -7.31 -13.67 16.84
N ASP A 210 -7.06 -14.97 16.64
CA ASP A 210 -6.51 -15.84 17.71
C ASP A 210 -5.19 -15.27 18.24
N LYS A 211 -5.07 -15.13 19.55
CA LYS A 211 -3.89 -14.57 20.24
C LYS A 211 -2.59 -15.34 19.97
N LYS A 212 -2.68 -16.60 19.53
CA LYS A 212 -1.53 -17.41 19.11
C LYS A 212 -0.92 -16.94 17.78
N ILE A 213 -1.68 -16.22 16.97
CA ILE A 213 -1.18 -15.66 15.71
C ILE A 213 -0.25 -14.50 16.05
N LYS A 214 1.02 -14.65 15.65
CA LYS A 214 2.03 -13.59 15.76
C LYS A 214 2.51 -13.20 14.37
N ILE A 215 2.63 -11.91 14.15
CA ILE A 215 2.99 -11.29 12.88
C ILE A 215 4.42 -10.74 12.99
N ASP A 216 5.28 -11.14 12.07
CA ASP A 216 6.69 -10.75 12.07
C ASP A 216 6.90 -9.35 11.51
N PHE A 217 6.01 -8.92 10.61
CA PHE A 217 6.15 -7.65 9.94
C PHE A 217 4.79 -7.00 9.67
N PHE A 218 4.53 -5.85 10.28
CA PHE A 218 3.40 -5.00 9.97
C PHE A 218 3.78 -3.90 8.99
N ILE A 219 2.87 -3.57 8.07
CA ILE A 219 3.05 -2.54 7.05
C ILE A 219 1.82 -1.65 7.01
N ASN A 220 2.04 -0.33 7.00
CA ASN A 220 1.02 0.64 6.62
C ASN A 220 1.64 1.69 5.69
N THR A 221 1.10 1.80 4.49
CA THR A 221 1.56 2.77 3.51
C THR A 221 0.44 3.69 3.05
N ARG A 222 0.56 4.98 3.37
CA ARG A 222 -0.35 6.06 2.95
C ARG A 222 -1.83 5.87 3.29
N SER A 223 -2.13 5.05 4.28
CA SER A 223 -3.49 4.70 4.66
C SER A 223 -3.87 5.28 6.04
N MET A 224 -3.07 5.09 7.10
CA MET A 224 -3.38 5.64 8.42
C MET A 224 -3.54 7.17 8.41
N MET A 225 -2.87 7.88 7.52
CA MET A 225 -3.05 9.33 7.35
C MET A 225 -4.46 9.74 6.88
N GLU A 226 -5.28 8.79 6.45
CA GLU A 226 -6.66 8.98 5.98
C GLU A 226 -7.69 8.47 7.01
N MET A 227 -7.24 8.03 8.18
CA MET A 227 -8.05 7.51 9.28
C MET A 227 -8.17 8.55 10.40
N ASN A 228 -9.22 8.44 11.21
CA ASN A 228 -9.33 9.19 12.47
C ASN A 228 -8.43 8.55 13.53
N TYR A 229 -8.03 9.32 14.57
CA TYR A 229 -7.17 8.81 15.63
C TYR A 229 -7.74 7.60 16.37
N ASP A 230 -9.05 7.51 16.56
CA ASP A 230 -9.70 6.35 17.20
C ASP A 230 -9.44 5.07 16.40
N ILE A 231 -9.50 5.15 15.07
CA ILE A 231 -9.20 4.02 14.19
C ILE A 231 -7.72 3.69 14.21
N ILE A 232 -6.84 4.71 14.20
CA ILE A 232 -5.40 4.52 14.34
C ILE A 232 -5.08 3.81 15.65
N ASN A 233 -5.67 4.22 16.77
CA ASN A 233 -5.52 3.58 18.07
C ASN A 233 -5.95 2.11 18.04
N LYS A 234 -7.08 1.77 17.41
CA LYS A 234 -7.51 0.37 17.25
C LYS A 234 -6.47 -0.45 16.49
N TYR A 235 -5.90 0.08 15.39
CA TYR A 235 -4.84 -0.63 14.66
C TYR A 235 -3.55 -0.75 15.46
N PHE A 236 -3.16 0.25 16.25
CA PHE A 236 -2.01 0.11 17.13
C PHE A 236 -2.24 -0.94 18.22
N ASN A 237 -3.44 -1.05 18.79
CA ASN A 237 -3.81 -2.12 19.72
C ASN A 237 -3.71 -3.50 19.05
N LEU A 238 -4.16 -3.64 17.79
CA LEU A 238 -4.00 -4.85 17.00
C LEU A 238 -2.51 -5.18 16.81
N ILE A 239 -1.71 -4.20 16.37
CA ILE A 239 -0.27 -4.36 16.17
C ILE A 239 0.40 -4.80 17.48
N HIS A 240 0.18 -4.09 18.59
CA HIS A 240 0.78 -4.43 19.87
C HIS A 240 0.39 -5.82 20.38
N SER A 241 -0.84 -6.27 20.09
CA SER A 241 -1.34 -7.59 20.53
C SER A 241 -0.77 -8.74 19.72
N HIS A 242 -0.46 -8.50 18.45
CA HIS A 242 -0.11 -9.57 17.51
C HIS A 242 1.32 -9.51 16.96
N ILE A 243 2.06 -8.44 17.21
CA ILE A 243 3.45 -8.38 16.73
C ILE A 243 4.32 -9.42 17.42
N SER A 244 5.15 -10.11 16.65
CA SER A 244 6.18 -11.02 17.17
C SER A 244 7.19 -10.26 18.03
N SER A 245 7.82 -10.95 18.95
CA SER A 245 9.00 -10.43 19.62
C SER A 245 10.08 -10.12 18.58
N LYS A 246 10.63 -8.90 18.59
CA LYS A 246 11.53 -8.37 17.55
C LYS A 246 10.87 -8.25 16.16
N GLY A 247 9.55 -8.28 16.07
CA GLY A 247 8.82 -8.00 14.84
C GLY A 247 8.97 -6.53 14.41
N TYR A 248 8.73 -6.27 13.13
CA TYR A 248 8.92 -4.96 12.53
C TYR A 248 7.59 -4.27 12.24
N PHE A 249 7.59 -2.94 12.28
CA PHE A 249 6.49 -2.13 11.78
C PHE A 249 7.02 -1.04 10.84
N LEU A 250 6.59 -1.09 9.59
CA LEU A 250 6.83 -0.07 8.58
C LEU A 250 5.62 0.84 8.47
N ASN A 251 5.85 2.12 8.69
CA ASN A 251 4.84 3.16 8.60
C ASN A 251 5.31 4.23 7.62
N ILE A 252 4.63 4.34 6.46
CA ILE A 252 4.95 5.34 5.44
C ILE A 252 3.73 6.23 5.24
N ASN A 253 3.69 7.37 5.92
CA ASN A 253 2.57 8.29 5.88
C ASN A 253 3.02 9.74 5.73
N ARG A 254 2.08 10.63 5.38
CA ARG A 254 2.35 12.08 5.34
C ARG A 254 2.68 12.59 6.73
N TYR A 255 3.52 13.63 6.78
CA TYR A 255 3.74 14.35 8.02
C TYR A 255 2.43 14.88 8.60
N GLU A 256 1.55 15.39 7.73
CA GLU A 256 0.18 15.82 8.07
C GLU A 256 -0.77 15.60 6.90
N LYS A 257 -2.01 15.21 7.17
CA LYS A 257 -3.12 15.16 6.22
C LYS A 257 -4.43 15.64 6.88
N ASN A 258 -5.18 16.48 6.17
CA ASN A 258 -6.40 17.16 6.68
C ASN A 258 -7.67 16.73 5.94
N THR A 259 -7.76 15.46 5.49
CA THR A 259 -8.93 14.98 4.71
C THR A 259 -10.04 14.37 5.56
N THR A 260 -9.79 14.15 6.85
CA THR A 260 -10.73 13.48 7.76
C THR A 260 -11.54 14.46 8.62
N GLY A 261 -11.33 15.77 8.43
CA GLY A 261 -11.93 16.82 9.27
C GLY A 261 -11.04 17.27 10.44
N ALA A 262 -9.96 16.56 10.68
CA ALA A 262 -8.89 16.91 11.64
C ALA A 262 -7.52 16.73 11.00
N ALA A 263 -6.50 17.37 11.56
CA ALA A 263 -5.12 17.17 11.14
C ALA A 263 -4.63 15.81 11.70
N ILE A 264 -4.29 14.89 10.83
CA ILE A 264 -3.71 13.59 11.19
C ILE A 264 -2.20 13.66 10.95
N ARG A 265 -1.40 13.47 12.00
CA ARG A 265 0.06 13.59 11.97
C ARG A 265 0.72 12.28 12.36
N ILE A 266 1.66 11.82 11.54
CA ILE A 266 2.43 10.60 11.84
C ILE A 266 3.19 10.70 13.18
N ALA A 267 3.62 11.91 13.58
CA ALA A 267 4.31 12.16 14.84
C ALA A 267 3.44 11.96 16.09
N GLU A 268 2.12 11.94 15.92
CA GLU A 268 1.14 11.78 17.00
C GLU A 268 0.59 10.35 17.09
N TYR A 269 1.13 9.40 16.31
CA TYR A 269 0.71 8.00 16.37
C TYR A 269 1.14 7.37 17.70
N PRO A 270 0.33 6.45 18.27
CA PRO A 270 0.49 5.96 19.63
C PRO A 270 1.58 4.88 19.78
N TYR A 271 2.80 5.21 19.37
CA TYR A 271 3.97 4.39 19.64
C TYR A 271 4.30 4.42 21.13
N ASP A 272 4.44 3.25 21.74
CA ASP A 272 4.96 3.13 23.10
C ASP A 272 6.51 3.08 23.12
N GLU A 273 7.10 3.00 24.30
CA GLU A 273 8.55 3.01 24.53
C GLU A 273 9.28 1.74 24.08
N PHE A 274 8.56 0.69 23.72
CA PHE A 274 9.14 -0.59 23.28
C PHE A 274 9.48 -0.64 21.78
N TRP A 275 9.44 0.48 21.07
CA TRP A 275 9.81 0.58 19.68
C TRP A 275 11.20 1.18 19.48
N GLU A 276 12.08 0.42 18.84
CA GLU A 276 13.38 0.88 18.34
C GLU A 276 13.25 1.38 16.92
N VAL A 277 13.87 2.53 16.62
CA VAL A 277 13.91 3.10 15.27
C VAL A 277 15.04 2.45 14.48
N ILE A 278 14.70 1.74 13.42
CA ILE A 278 15.65 1.10 12.50
C ILE A 278 16.02 2.04 11.35
N LYS A 279 15.00 2.70 10.78
CA LYS A 279 15.19 3.69 9.71
C LYS A 279 14.11 4.75 9.78
N SER A 280 14.51 6.02 9.68
CA SER A 280 13.60 7.16 9.72
C SER A 280 14.14 8.26 8.81
N ASN A 281 13.40 8.56 7.75
CA ASN A 281 13.76 9.62 6.80
C ASN A 281 12.56 10.05 5.94
N PRO A 282 12.62 11.22 5.30
CA PRO A 282 11.66 11.58 4.26
C PRO A 282 11.62 10.50 3.17
N SER A 283 10.41 10.12 2.74
CA SER A 283 10.25 9.11 1.71
C SER A 283 10.88 9.57 0.38
N PHE A 284 11.44 8.61 -0.32
CA PHE A 284 12.02 8.84 -1.64
C PHE A 284 11.00 9.49 -2.59
N ASN A 285 11.42 10.54 -3.29
CA ASN A 285 10.61 11.33 -4.22
C ASN A 285 9.36 12.04 -3.66
N GLN A 286 8.96 11.73 -2.44
CA GLN A 286 7.77 12.28 -1.79
C GLN A 286 8.15 12.91 -0.44
N LYS A 287 8.90 14.03 -0.47
CA LYS A 287 9.45 14.70 0.72
C LYS A 287 8.40 15.09 1.78
N TRP A 288 7.10 15.07 1.43
CA TRP A 288 5.97 15.31 2.35
C TRP A 288 5.45 14.04 3.02
N ILE A 289 6.03 12.89 2.68
CA ILE A 289 5.78 11.58 3.29
C ILE A 289 7.03 11.17 4.06
N HIS A 290 6.84 10.57 5.21
CA HIS A 290 7.91 10.02 6.04
C HIS A 290 7.92 8.50 5.97
N PHE A 291 9.11 7.93 5.86
CA PHE A 291 9.39 6.50 5.97
C PHE A 291 9.90 6.24 7.38
N LEU A 292 9.15 5.50 8.18
CA LEU A 292 9.50 5.11 9.55
C LEU A 292 9.43 3.59 9.67
N LEU A 293 10.58 2.96 9.82
CA LEU A 293 10.71 1.53 10.13
C LEU A 293 11.16 1.37 11.57
N THR A 294 10.37 0.62 12.33
CA THR A 294 10.64 0.33 13.75
C THR A 294 10.67 -1.17 14.00
N GLN A 295 11.31 -1.58 15.08
CA GLN A 295 11.36 -2.95 15.58
C GLN A 295 10.85 -3.01 17.02
N ARG A 296 10.03 -4.02 17.32
CA ARG A 296 9.53 -4.27 18.68
C ARG A 296 10.63 -4.84 19.57
N GLN A 297 10.81 -4.28 20.77
CA GLN A 297 11.77 -4.74 21.77
C GLN A 297 11.07 -5.37 22.97
N PHE A 298 11.80 -6.19 23.75
CA PHE A 298 11.26 -6.86 24.94
C PHE A 298 11.31 -6.00 26.21
N SER A 299 12.24 -5.08 26.25
CA SER A 299 12.46 -4.20 27.40
C SER A 299 12.49 -2.76 26.92
N ASN A 300 12.23 -1.84 27.82
CA ASN A 300 12.28 -0.41 27.57
C ASN A 300 13.73 0.00 27.27
N TYR A 301 14.11 -0.10 26.01
CA TYR A 301 15.43 0.24 25.54
C TYR A 301 15.42 1.64 24.93
N ASN A 302 16.01 2.58 25.64
CA ASN A 302 16.28 3.94 25.14
C ASN A 302 15.10 4.57 24.37
N ASN A 303 14.43 5.50 24.96
CA ASN A 303 13.40 6.42 24.42
C ASN A 303 13.63 6.96 22.98
N ASN A 304 14.13 6.11 22.07
CA ASN A 304 14.54 6.46 20.74
C ASN A 304 13.33 6.87 19.89
N ILE A 305 12.20 6.16 20.04
CA ILE A 305 10.98 6.47 19.29
C ILE A 305 10.39 7.84 19.66
N LYS A 306 10.31 8.18 20.96
CA LYS A 306 9.76 9.48 21.39
C LYS A 306 10.60 10.65 20.87
N LYS A 307 11.92 10.53 20.91
CA LYS A 307 12.85 11.52 20.35
C LYS A 307 12.68 11.63 18.84
N GLU A 308 12.49 10.51 18.15
CA GLU A 308 12.32 10.49 16.71
C GLU A 308 10.98 11.09 16.28
N LEU A 309 9.88 10.83 17.01
CA LEU A 309 8.59 11.46 16.72
C LEU A 309 8.65 12.99 16.86
N ILE A 310 9.41 13.51 17.82
CA ILE A 310 9.66 14.95 17.93
C ILE A 310 10.39 15.48 16.68
N LYS A 311 11.44 14.80 16.21
CA LYS A 311 12.15 15.19 14.97
C LYS A 311 11.24 15.12 13.75
N ILE A 312 10.41 14.07 13.64
CA ILE A 312 9.42 13.91 12.57
C ILE A 312 8.44 15.09 12.57
N ASN A 313 7.97 15.50 13.76
CA ASN A 313 7.10 16.67 13.89
C ASN A 313 7.80 17.95 13.40
N GLU A 314 9.03 18.19 13.82
CA GLU A 314 9.80 19.37 13.39
C GLU A 314 10.06 19.36 11.87
N LEU A 315 10.42 18.21 11.30
CA LEU A 315 10.56 18.04 9.86
C LEU A 315 9.24 18.29 9.13
N GLY A 316 8.13 17.85 9.74
CA GLY A 316 6.78 17.99 9.22
C GLY A 316 6.38 19.46 9.02
N LYS A 317 6.73 20.33 9.95
CA LYS A 317 6.42 21.78 9.88
C LYS A 317 6.84 22.43 8.56
N LYS A 318 7.91 21.94 7.93
CA LYS A 318 8.38 22.42 6.61
C LYS A 318 7.48 21.99 5.45
N TYR A 319 6.67 20.96 5.65
CA TYR A 319 5.82 20.33 4.63
C TYR A 319 4.33 20.51 4.90
N TYR A 320 3.96 21.21 5.99
CA TYR A 320 2.58 21.67 6.25
C TYR A 320 2.21 22.73 5.21
N ILE A 321 2.15 22.30 3.96
CA ILE A 321 1.91 23.21 2.86
C ILE A 321 0.40 23.43 2.74
N LYS A 322 -0.06 24.59 3.17
CA LYS A 322 -1.22 25.22 2.57
C LYS A 322 -0.87 25.50 1.10
N PHE A 323 -1.29 24.61 0.19
CA PHE A 323 -1.14 24.87 -1.25
C PHE A 323 -1.95 26.12 -1.62
N PRO A 324 -1.34 27.23 -2.04
CA PRO A 324 -2.10 28.36 -2.57
C PRO A 324 -2.84 27.89 -3.83
N LYS A 325 -4.09 28.34 -4.00
CA LYS A 325 -4.93 28.03 -5.17
C LYS A 325 -4.25 28.32 -6.53
N THR A 326 -3.29 29.24 -6.55
CA THR A 326 -2.46 29.62 -7.71
C THR A 326 -1.58 28.49 -8.27
N LYS A 327 -1.14 27.51 -7.48
CA LYS A 327 -0.35 26.37 -8.00
C LYS A 327 -1.16 25.40 -8.83
N LYS A 328 -2.48 25.33 -8.65
CA LYS A 328 -3.35 24.47 -9.46
C LYS A 328 -3.41 24.97 -10.91
N PHE A 329 -3.39 26.28 -11.12
CA PHE A 329 -3.44 26.90 -12.44
C PHE A 329 -2.11 26.71 -13.21
N ILE A 330 -0.97 26.92 -12.55
CA ILE A 330 0.37 26.69 -13.12
C ILE A 330 0.55 25.21 -13.49
N ARG A 331 0.04 24.28 -12.68
CA ARG A 331 0.11 22.84 -12.92
C ARG A 331 -0.69 22.42 -14.17
N ILE A 332 -1.85 23.02 -14.39
CA ILE A 332 -2.67 22.78 -15.59
C ILE A 332 -1.92 23.26 -16.85
N ILE A 333 -1.33 24.45 -16.81
CA ILE A 333 -0.55 25.02 -17.93
C ILE A 333 0.68 24.16 -18.25
N LEU A 334 1.43 23.74 -17.26
CA LEU A 334 2.60 22.88 -17.44
C LEU A 334 2.22 21.50 -18.04
N ASN A 335 1.12 20.91 -17.58
CA ASN A 335 0.64 19.64 -18.12
C ASN A 335 0.23 19.75 -19.60
N THR A 336 -0.41 20.84 -20.01
CA THR A 336 -0.88 21.03 -21.37
C THR A 336 0.26 21.25 -22.37
N PHE A 337 1.32 21.96 -21.95
CA PHE A 337 2.46 22.29 -22.82
C PHE A 337 3.55 21.22 -22.90
N PHE A 338 3.71 20.40 -21.86
CA PHE A 338 4.83 19.46 -21.76
C PHE A 338 4.49 18.02 -22.13
N LEU A 339 3.21 17.62 -22.13
CA LEU A 339 2.79 16.23 -22.31
C LEU A 339 3.36 15.60 -23.58
N ASN A 340 3.20 16.25 -24.73
CA ASN A 340 3.62 15.70 -26.02
C ASN A 340 5.15 15.71 -26.22
N LYS A 341 5.85 16.68 -25.66
CA LYS A 341 7.32 16.76 -25.75
C LYS A 341 8.00 15.70 -24.89
N ILE A 342 7.45 15.40 -23.70
CA ILE A 342 8.02 14.43 -22.77
C ILE A 342 7.79 13.00 -23.24
N ILE A 343 6.61 12.68 -23.75
CA ILE A 343 6.33 11.35 -24.32
C ILE A 343 7.27 11.07 -25.49
N ASN A 344 7.49 12.05 -26.36
CA ASN A 344 8.41 11.91 -27.50
C ASN A 344 9.89 11.87 -27.06
N PHE A 345 10.27 12.54 -25.98
CA PHE A 345 11.61 12.48 -25.42
C PHE A 345 11.88 11.13 -24.74
N ILE A 346 10.91 10.60 -23.98
CA ILE A 346 10.99 9.27 -23.39
C ILE A 346 11.10 8.21 -24.49
N ARG A 347 10.25 8.27 -25.53
CA ARG A 347 10.35 7.37 -26.67
C ARG A 347 11.72 7.45 -27.35
N LYS A 348 12.27 8.64 -27.55
CA LYS A 348 13.62 8.80 -28.13
C LYS A 348 14.73 8.27 -27.23
N LEU A 349 14.67 8.45 -25.91
CA LEU A 349 15.65 7.91 -24.99
C LEU A 349 15.66 6.37 -25.00
N PHE A 350 14.49 5.75 -24.99
CA PHE A 350 14.38 4.29 -25.00
C PHE A 350 14.62 3.65 -26.37
N LEU A 351 14.31 4.36 -27.47
CA LEU A 351 14.60 3.88 -28.83
C LEU A 351 16.10 4.03 -29.21
N ASN A 352 16.80 5.02 -28.66
CA ASN A 352 18.23 5.23 -28.93
C ASN A 352 19.15 4.35 -28.10
N VAL A 353 18.69 3.76 -26.99
CA VAL A 353 19.47 2.77 -26.23
C VAL A 353 19.43 1.39 -26.89
N GLY A 354 18.35 1.08 -27.64
CA GLY A 354 18.25 -0.19 -28.38
C GLY A 354 19.12 -0.29 -29.64
N ASN A 355 19.72 0.81 -30.10
CA ASN A 355 20.60 0.83 -31.29
C ASN A 355 22.10 0.99 -30.97
N ARG A 356 22.49 0.79 -29.71
CA ARG A 356 23.90 0.83 -29.27
C ARG A 356 24.32 -0.40 -28.43
N LEU A 357 23.76 -1.56 -28.75
CA LEU A 357 24.30 -2.86 -28.35
C LEU A 357 24.31 -3.79 -29.56
#